data_bed24ababf12c3c237b262007a5e9b34
#
_entry.id   bed24ababf12c3c237b262007a5e9b34
#
_cell.length_a   1.000
_cell.length_b   1.000
_cell.length_c   1.000
_cell.angle_alpha   90.00
_cell.angle_beta   90.00
_cell.angle_gamma   90.00
#
_symmetry.space_group_name_H-M   'P 1'
#
loop_
_entity.id
_entity.type
_entity.pdbx_description
1 polymer ?
#
loop_
_entity_poly.entity_id
_entity_poly.type
_entity_poly.pdbx_seq_one_letter_code
_entity_poly.pdbx_strand_id
1 'polypeptide(L)'
;MIKKYKLMSILAISFSFITCGQKTDHQQLQSKTQLSKKQQTMDVSKITDPAVKQAIEALQAGDKRWYGFFTENPVMTDDGNTVDFKSFFSNALGKESFLSIDRVENNGQALYGKFNAGKWGTFPVFFKFHKNPEGKFDRLDIGQAR
;
A
#
# COMPACT_ATOMS: atom_id res chain seq x y z
N MET A 1 -41.75 -11.44 24.28
CA MET A 1 -42.33 -12.32 23.22
C MET A 1 -41.22 -13.05 22.51
N ILE A 2 -41.10 -14.34 22.79
CA ILE A 2 -40.04 -15.21 22.25
C ILE A 2 -40.65 -15.92 21.04
N LYS A 3 -40.12 -15.72 19.85
CA LYS A 3 -40.47 -16.52 18.68
C LYS A 3 -39.38 -17.56 18.42
N LYS A 4 -39.74 -18.80 18.78
CA LYS A 4 -39.03 -20.04 18.43
C LYS A 4 -39.17 -20.29 16.93
N TYR A 5 -38.06 -20.56 16.23
CA TYR A 5 -38.11 -21.19 14.93
C TYR A 5 -37.55 -22.61 15.00
N LYS A 6 -38.40 -23.50 14.50
CA LYS A 6 -38.32 -24.94 14.48
C LYS A 6 -37.12 -25.44 13.67
N LEU A 7 -36.48 -26.48 14.25
CA LEU A 7 -35.65 -27.44 13.50
C LEU A 7 -36.51 -28.15 12.44
N MET A 8 -35.92 -28.29 11.25
CA MET A 8 -36.40 -29.24 10.26
C MET A 8 -35.21 -30.07 9.75
N SER A 9 -35.19 -31.31 10.23
CA SER A 9 -34.35 -32.39 9.73
C SER A 9 -34.87 -32.91 8.40
N ILE A 10 -34.04 -33.12 7.42
CA ILE A 10 -34.26 -34.00 6.27
C ILE A 10 -32.90 -34.59 5.90
N LEU A 11 -32.64 -35.78 6.30
CA LEU A 11 -32.70 -37.12 5.69
C LEU A 11 -31.63 -37.38 4.61
N ALA A 12 -30.79 -38.33 4.99
CA ALA A 12 -29.70 -38.92 4.19
C ALA A 12 -30.22 -39.60 2.90
N ILE A 13 -29.44 -39.51 1.83
CA ILE A 13 -29.44 -40.51 0.77
C ILE A 13 -28.02 -40.92 0.48
N SER A 14 -27.67 -42.13 0.86
CA SER A 14 -26.47 -42.86 0.47
C SER A 14 -26.61 -43.34 -0.96
N PHE A 15 -25.66 -43.09 -1.80
CA PHE A 15 -25.42 -43.88 -3.03
C PHE A 15 -23.98 -44.30 -3.07
N SER A 16 -23.79 -45.61 -2.75
CA SER A 16 -22.57 -46.32 -3.02
C SER A 16 -22.56 -46.75 -4.50
N PHE A 17 -21.56 -46.45 -5.26
CA PHE A 17 -21.16 -47.18 -6.43
C PHE A 17 -19.65 -47.46 -6.38
N ILE A 18 -19.37 -48.72 -6.09
CA ILE A 18 -18.07 -49.36 -6.33
C ILE A 18 -18.03 -49.75 -7.80
N THR A 19 -17.02 -49.31 -8.54
CA THR A 19 -16.56 -50.02 -9.73
C THR A 19 -15.04 -49.84 -9.86
N CYS A 20 -14.33 -50.93 -9.70
CA CYS A 20 -12.93 -51.11 -10.06
C CYS A 20 -12.74 -50.99 -11.58
N GLY A 21 -11.66 -50.35 -11.99
CA GLY A 21 -11.17 -50.35 -13.38
C GLY A 21 -9.84 -49.63 -13.50
N GLN A 22 -8.82 -50.39 -13.78
CA GLN A 22 -7.38 -50.06 -13.80
C GLN A 22 -6.93 -49.08 -14.89
N LYS A 23 -5.81 -48.40 -14.56
CA LYS A 23 -4.66 -47.91 -15.39
C LYS A 23 -4.94 -46.77 -16.39
N THR A 24 -4.28 -45.70 -16.29
CA THR A 24 -2.92 -45.33 -16.73
C THR A 24 -2.71 -43.82 -16.52
N ASP A 25 -1.50 -43.51 -16.07
CA ASP A 25 -0.85 -42.20 -16.02
C ASP A 25 -1.34 -41.16 -17.02
N HIS A 26 -1.69 -40.01 -16.49
CA HIS A 26 -1.17 -38.70 -16.88
C HIS A 26 -1.57 -37.72 -15.80
N GLN A 27 -0.63 -37.46 -14.89
CA GLN A 27 -0.65 -36.29 -14.03
C GLN A 27 -0.63 -35.05 -14.91
N GLN A 28 -1.76 -34.54 -15.20
CA GLN A 28 -1.87 -33.14 -15.61
C GLN A 28 -2.14 -32.33 -14.36
N LEU A 29 -1.04 -31.95 -13.74
CA LEU A 29 -0.95 -30.92 -12.73
C LEU A 29 -1.42 -29.62 -13.39
N GLN A 30 -2.69 -29.37 -13.35
CA GLN A 30 -3.22 -28.05 -13.64
C GLN A 30 -2.85 -27.15 -12.45
N SER A 31 -1.62 -26.68 -12.50
CA SER A 31 -1.21 -25.49 -11.81
C SER A 31 -2.18 -24.39 -12.23
N LYS A 32 -3.16 -24.10 -11.39
CA LYS A 32 -3.84 -22.83 -11.42
C LYS A 32 -2.76 -21.79 -11.18
N THR A 33 -2.17 -21.32 -12.25
CA THR A 33 -1.37 -20.11 -12.27
C THR A 33 -2.33 -19.00 -11.89
N GLN A 34 -2.43 -18.76 -10.60
CA GLN A 34 -2.90 -17.48 -10.13
C GLN A 34 -1.87 -16.50 -10.67
N LEU A 35 -2.27 -15.79 -11.71
CA LEU A 35 -1.57 -14.64 -12.20
C LEU A 35 -1.68 -13.59 -11.09
N SER A 36 -0.84 -13.78 -10.07
CA SER A 36 -0.53 -12.77 -9.09
C SER A 36 -0.06 -11.57 -9.90
N LYS A 37 -0.92 -10.56 -10.00
CA LYS A 37 -0.59 -9.25 -10.53
C LYS A 37 0.64 -8.83 -9.74
N LYS A 38 1.82 -9.01 -10.34
CA LYS A 38 3.12 -8.65 -9.76
C LYS A 38 3.06 -7.14 -9.58
N GLN A 39 2.61 -6.74 -8.40
CA GLN A 39 2.70 -5.37 -7.95
C GLN A 39 4.19 -5.09 -7.95
N GLN A 40 4.64 -4.31 -8.91
CA GLN A 40 6.02 -3.90 -9.03
C GLN A 40 6.33 -3.12 -7.77
N THR A 41 6.89 -3.81 -6.78
CA THR A 41 7.26 -3.20 -5.51
C THR A 41 8.37 -2.21 -5.80
N MET A 42 8.09 -0.94 -5.57
CA MET A 42 9.08 0.11 -5.68
C MET A 42 10.28 -0.23 -4.77
N ASP A 43 11.47 -0.04 -5.30
CA ASP A 43 12.69 -0.28 -4.54
C ASP A 43 12.91 0.85 -3.51
N VAL A 44 12.68 0.52 -2.24
CA VAL A 44 12.89 1.41 -1.08
C VAL A 44 14.30 1.25 -0.46
N SER A 45 15.16 0.41 -1.03
CA SER A 45 16.48 0.12 -0.47
C SER A 45 17.40 1.35 -0.42
N LYS A 46 17.18 2.31 -1.31
CA LYS A 46 17.92 3.58 -1.35
C LYS A 46 17.60 4.51 -0.18
N ILE A 47 16.46 4.32 0.49
CA ILE A 47 16.04 5.17 1.61
C ILE A 47 16.81 4.75 2.86
N THR A 48 17.75 5.58 3.28
CA THR A 48 18.65 5.28 4.41
C THR A 48 18.06 5.63 5.77
N ASP A 49 17.11 6.57 5.83
CA ASP A 49 16.41 6.90 7.08
C ASP A 49 15.29 5.88 7.34
N PRO A 50 15.33 5.13 8.47
CA PRO A 50 14.36 4.08 8.75
C PRO A 50 12.91 4.58 8.89
N ALA A 51 12.71 5.76 9.49
CA ALA A 51 11.37 6.32 9.68
C ALA A 51 10.77 6.79 8.34
N VAL A 52 11.59 7.42 7.48
CA VAL A 52 11.17 7.79 6.13
C VAL A 52 10.85 6.55 5.30
N LYS A 53 11.68 5.51 5.40
CA LYS A 53 11.43 4.24 4.69
C LYS A 53 10.09 3.63 5.08
N GLN A 54 9.82 3.49 6.38
CA GLN A 54 8.56 2.95 6.88
C GLN A 54 7.36 3.83 6.51
N ALA A 55 7.51 5.15 6.54
CA ALA A 55 6.47 6.07 6.11
C ALA A 55 6.15 5.89 4.62
N ILE A 56 7.17 5.80 3.76
CA ILE A 56 6.98 5.57 2.32
C ILE A 56 6.35 4.20 2.05
N GLU A 57 6.74 3.15 2.77
CA GLU A 57 6.10 1.83 2.68
C GLU A 57 4.60 1.90 3.04
N ALA A 58 4.25 2.65 4.08
CA ALA A 58 2.84 2.88 4.45
C ALA A 58 2.09 3.67 3.37
N LEU A 59 2.69 4.72 2.81
CA LEU A 59 2.12 5.49 1.70
C LEU A 59 1.86 4.60 0.48
N GLN A 60 2.85 3.78 0.09
CA GLN A 60 2.75 2.85 -1.03
C GLN A 60 1.64 1.81 -0.85
N ALA A 61 1.44 1.36 0.39
CA ALA A 61 0.41 0.40 0.74
C ALA A 61 -0.99 1.03 0.89
N GLY A 62 -1.09 2.37 0.88
CA GLY A 62 -2.33 3.06 1.24
C GLY A 62 -2.73 2.86 2.71
N ASP A 63 -1.75 2.62 3.58
CA ASP A 63 -1.96 2.26 4.97
C ASP A 63 -2.06 3.54 5.84
N LYS A 64 -3.09 3.60 6.67
CA LYS A 64 -3.32 4.71 7.61
C LYS A 64 -2.19 4.90 8.63
N ARG A 65 -1.29 3.92 8.80
CA ARG A 65 -0.05 4.09 9.58
C ARG A 65 0.81 5.25 9.07
N TRP A 66 0.63 5.67 7.81
CA TRP A 66 1.22 6.89 7.27
C TRP A 66 1.09 8.08 8.21
N TYR A 67 -0.11 8.34 8.73
CA TYR A 67 -0.37 9.44 9.65
C TYR A 67 0.38 9.31 10.98
N GLY A 68 0.65 8.10 11.42
CA GLY A 68 1.35 7.82 12.68
C GLY A 68 2.82 8.24 12.72
N PHE A 69 3.45 8.47 11.56
CA PHE A 69 4.82 8.96 11.48
C PHE A 69 4.93 10.48 11.71
N PHE A 70 3.82 11.18 11.63
CA PHE A 70 3.75 12.64 11.76
C PHE A 70 3.23 13.07 13.13
N THR A 71 3.50 14.32 13.48
CA THR A 71 2.84 15.01 14.61
C THR A 71 1.34 15.14 14.32
N GLU A 72 0.57 15.56 15.30
CA GLU A 72 -0.88 15.73 15.13
C GLU A 72 -1.24 16.75 14.04
N ASN A 73 -0.48 17.84 13.95
CA ASN A 73 -0.70 18.92 13.00
C ASN A 73 0.63 19.30 12.31
N PRO A 74 1.12 18.45 11.39
CA PRO A 74 2.36 18.76 10.70
C PRO A 74 2.15 19.87 9.68
N VAL A 75 3.16 20.71 9.50
CA VAL A 75 3.18 21.67 8.39
C VAL A 75 3.37 20.93 7.09
N MET A 76 2.60 21.26 6.07
CA MET A 76 2.80 20.70 4.73
C MET A 76 2.80 21.81 3.67
N THR A 77 3.70 21.66 2.69
CA THR A 77 3.69 22.47 1.48
C THR A 77 3.65 21.61 0.24
N ASP A 78 2.96 22.11 -0.80
CA ASP A 78 2.97 21.55 -2.15
C ASP A 78 3.37 22.63 -3.15
N ASP A 79 4.49 22.44 -3.84
CA ASP A 79 5.15 23.45 -4.68
C ASP A 79 5.32 24.82 -3.98
N GLY A 80 5.59 24.79 -2.67
CA GLY A 80 5.79 25.97 -1.81
C GLY A 80 4.50 26.57 -1.24
N ASN A 81 3.33 26.10 -1.63
CA ASN A 81 2.05 26.55 -1.08
C ASN A 81 1.67 25.70 0.13
N THR A 82 1.24 26.35 1.21
CA THR A 82 0.74 25.63 2.40
C THR A 82 -0.56 24.91 2.08
N VAL A 83 -0.61 23.62 2.43
CA VAL A 83 -1.79 22.76 2.26
C VAL A 83 -2.10 22.03 3.57
N ASP A 84 -3.37 21.68 3.77
CA ASP A 84 -3.77 20.88 4.92
C ASP A 84 -3.37 19.41 4.70
N PHE A 85 -2.50 18.90 5.57
CA PHE A 85 -1.92 17.57 5.48
C PHE A 85 -2.99 16.45 5.50
N LYS A 86 -3.95 16.56 6.42
CA LYS A 86 -4.99 15.53 6.57
C LYS A 86 -5.93 15.51 5.36
N SER A 87 -6.35 16.69 4.92
CA SER A 87 -7.20 16.81 3.72
C SER A 87 -6.49 16.31 2.47
N PHE A 88 -5.21 16.65 2.30
CA PHE A 88 -4.42 16.20 1.15
C PHE A 88 -4.36 14.67 1.10
N PHE A 89 -3.87 14.04 2.16
CA PHE A 89 -3.67 12.59 2.18
C PHE A 89 -4.98 11.80 2.34
N SER A 90 -6.08 12.38 2.79
CA SER A 90 -7.39 11.71 2.72
C SER A 90 -7.82 11.42 1.28
N ASN A 91 -7.35 12.22 0.33
CA ASN A 91 -7.61 12.04 -1.10
C ASN A 91 -6.51 11.22 -1.82
N ALA A 92 -5.25 11.38 -1.43
CA ALA A 92 -4.09 10.79 -2.08
C ALA A 92 -3.78 9.37 -1.60
N LEU A 93 -3.93 9.09 -0.30
CA LEU A 93 -3.55 7.80 0.30
C LEU A 93 -4.30 6.63 -0.34
N GLY A 94 -3.54 5.66 -0.83
CA GLY A 94 -4.07 4.49 -1.54
C GLY A 94 -4.44 4.73 -3.01
N LYS A 95 -4.29 5.95 -3.51
CA LYS A 95 -4.56 6.31 -4.92
C LYS A 95 -3.31 6.84 -5.63
N GLU A 96 -2.41 7.42 -4.87
CA GLU A 96 -1.18 8.04 -5.36
C GLU A 96 0.03 7.33 -4.74
N SER A 97 1.10 7.19 -5.51
CA SER A 97 2.26 6.42 -5.07
C SER A 97 3.51 6.72 -5.88
N PHE A 98 4.67 6.47 -5.29
CA PHE A 98 5.93 6.47 -6.04
C PHE A 98 5.98 5.30 -7.02
N LEU A 99 6.46 5.55 -8.21
CA LEU A 99 6.82 4.54 -9.21
C LEU A 99 8.31 4.20 -9.12
N SER A 100 9.15 5.17 -8.77
CA SER A 100 10.58 4.98 -8.53
C SER A 100 11.09 5.98 -7.50
N ILE A 101 12.14 5.59 -6.75
CA ILE A 101 13.00 6.50 -6.01
C ILE A 101 14.32 6.58 -6.78
N ASP A 102 14.57 7.73 -7.40
CA ASP A 102 15.72 7.92 -8.27
C ASP A 102 16.94 8.41 -7.47
N ARG A 103 16.71 9.32 -6.50
CA ARG A 103 17.74 9.97 -5.70
C ARG A 103 17.26 10.18 -4.26
N VAL A 104 18.17 10.03 -3.31
CA VAL A 104 17.95 10.24 -1.88
C VAL A 104 19.04 11.16 -1.36
N GLU A 105 18.66 12.18 -0.61
CA GLU A 105 19.55 13.20 -0.05
C GLU A 105 19.23 13.46 1.42
N ASN A 106 20.02 14.32 2.03
CA ASN A 106 19.80 14.78 3.41
C ASN A 106 19.64 13.60 4.40
N ASN A 107 20.61 12.66 4.41
CA ASN A 107 20.61 11.49 5.28
C ASN A 107 19.31 10.64 5.18
N GLY A 108 18.73 10.55 4.00
CA GLY A 108 17.51 9.76 3.78
C GLY A 108 16.21 10.54 3.95
N GLN A 109 16.27 11.83 4.25
CA GLN A 109 15.08 12.65 4.52
C GLN A 109 14.54 13.40 3.28
N ALA A 110 15.29 13.45 2.19
CA ALA A 110 14.85 14.06 0.95
C ALA A 110 14.85 13.01 -0.17
N LEU A 111 13.69 12.74 -0.72
CA LEU A 111 13.46 11.75 -1.76
C LEU A 111 13.09 12.45 -3.07
N TYR A 112 13.64 11.96 -4.16
CA TYR A 112 13.30 12.39 -5.50
C TYR A 112 12.97 11.17 -6.35
N GLY A 113 11.90 11.24 -7.14
CA GLY A 113 11.49 10.11 -7.95
C GLY A 113 10.29 10.41 -8.83
N LYS A 114 9.82 9.39 -9.52
CA LYS A 114 8.57 9.46 -10.29
C LYS A 114 7.40 9.11 -9.40
N PHE A 115 6.38 9.93 -9.44
CA PHE A 115 5.17 9.80 -8.63
C PHE A 115 3.93 9.76 -9.50
N ASN A 116 3.09 8.76 -9.30
CA ASN A 116 1.77 8.67 -9.89
C ASN A 116 0.80 9.46 -9.01
N ALA A 117 0.34 10.60 -9.49
CA ALA A 117 -0.63 11.47 -8.83
C ALA A 117 -2.07 11.18 -9.30
N GLY A 118 -2.39 9.90 -9.46
CA GLY A 118 -3.72 9.45 -9.84
C GLY A 118 -4.19 10.03 -11.18
N LYS A 119 -5.34 10.71 -11.17
CA LYS A 119 -5.91 11.35 -12.38
C LYS A 119 -5.06 12.45 -13.01
N TRP A 120 -4.10 13.00 -12.27
CA TRP A 120 -3.22 14.06 -12.74
C TRP A 120 -2.02 13.54 -13.54
N GLY A 121 -1.75 12.22 -13.48
CA GLY A 121 -0.67 11.58 -14.22
C GLY A 121 0.59 11.36 -13.40
N THR A 122 1.71 11.20 -14.09
CA THR A 122 3.01 10.90 -13.49
C THR A 122 3.96 12.10 -13.62
N PHE A 123 4.56 12.48 -12.51
CA PHE A 123 5.48 13.62 -12.45
C PHE A 123 6.78 13.25 -11.74
N PRO A 124 7.91 13.89 -12.08
CA PRO A 124 9.07 13.92 -11.22
C PRO A 124 8.75 14.79 -10.00
N VAL A 125 8.95 14.24 -8.80
CA VAL A 125 8.62 14.93 -7.54
C VAL A 125 9.76 14.86 -6.55
N PHE A 126 9.70 15.73 -5.56
CA PHE A 126 10.45 15.61 -4.32
C PHE A 126 9.50 15.47 -3.12
N PHE A 127 9.96 14.72 -2.11
CA PHE A 127 9.38 14.68 -0.76
C PHE A 127 10.52 14.95 0.23
N LYS A 128 10.37 16.00 1.04
CA LYS A 128 11.34 16.37 2.07
C LYS A 128 10.69 16.29 3.43
N PHE A 129 11.19 15.37 4.24
CA PHE A 129 10.72 15.11 5.59
C PHE A 129 11.56 15.88 6.60
N HIS A 130 10.92 16.53 7.56
CA HIS A 130 11.60 17.21 8.65
C HIS A 130 11.16 16.57 9.96
N LYS A 131 12.14 16.15 10.77
CA LYS A 131 11.91 15.52 12.07
C LYS A 131 12.02 16.53 13.19
N ASN A 132 11.14 16.40 14.16
CA ASN A 132 11.29 17.01 15.46
C ASN A 132 12.23 16.19 16.37
N PRO A 133 12.59 16.72 17.57
CA PRO A 133 13.47 16.01 18.51
C PRO A 133 12.93 14.65 19.00
N GLU A 134 11.61 14.44 18.98
CA GLU A 134 10.96 13.19 19.36
C GLU A 134 10.97 12.15 18.23
N GLY A 135 11.52 12.50 17.06
CA GLY A 135 11.62 11.60 15.90
C GLY A 135 10.37 11.49 15.03
N LYS A 136 9.35 12.31 15.30
CA LYS A 136 8.17 12.45 14.44
C LYS A 136 8.42 13.48 13.35
N PHE A 137 7.76 13.34 12.22
CA PHE A 137 7.78 14.37 11.19
C PHE A 137 6.81 15.49 11.58
N ASP A 138 7.33 16.68 11.77
CA ASP A 138 6.54 17.89 12.04
C ASP A 138 6.31 18.75 10.79
N ARG A 139 7.03 18.42 9.69
CA ARG A 139 6.87 19.07 8.39
C ARG A 139 7.16 18.11 7.23
N LEU A 140 6.38 18.28 6.16
CA LEU A 140 6.58 17.62 4.87
C LEU A 140 6.47 18.65 3.75
N ASP A 141 7.52 18.81 2.97
CA ASP A 141 7.48 19.60 1.74
C ASP A 141 7.48 18.67 0.54
N ILE A 142 6.48 18.80 -0.31
CA ILE A 142 6.40 18.08 -1.58
C ILE A 142 6.33 19.06 -2.74
N GLY A 143 6.56 18.57 -3.94
CA GLY A 143 6.41 19.38 -5.15
C GLY A 143 7.06 18.73 -6.36
N GLN A 144 6.96 19.38 -7.50
CA GLN A 144 7.60 18.94 -8.73
C GLN A 144 9.11 19.14 -8.65
N ALA A 145 9.87 18.07 -8.95
CA ALA A 145 11.32 18.15 -9.11
C ALA A 145 11.65 18.69 -10.51
N ARG A 146 12.50 19.72 -10.56
CA ARG A 146 13.03 20.31 -11.81
C ARG A 146 14.41 19.77 -12.09
#